data_3a305b006025316b0d519101117e43fb
#
_entry.id   3a305b006025316b0d519101117e43fb
#
_cell.length_a   1.000
_cell.length_b   1.000
_cell.length_c   1.000
_cell.angle_alpha   90.00
_cell.angle_beta   90.00
_cell.angle_gamma   90.00
#
_symmetry.space_group_name_H-M   'P 1'
#
loop_
_entity.id
_entity.type
_entity.pdbx_description
1 polymer ?
#
loop_
_entity_poly.entity_id
_entity_poly.type
_entity_poly.pdbx_seq_one_letter_code
_entity_poly.pdbx_strand_id
1 'polypeptide(L)'
;THISGIIGAGGKGAVHGVAPGCYLQGYKVLDKNGNGKILDICQAVEDIMKYNQNHAQKIRVINISVGMRERVRPELQQRLLRSVEQAWDQGIVVLAAAGNNGPGENTVTSPGVSKKIITVGSLDTINERKREPSLYSGRGPTESCVVKPEILMPGTDIISCGTRPGTYIRKSGTSMAVPVVSGMIALLLCKYPAMMPNEVKLQLYRSADHSGIDESFKCWGTVDLQRLLSVYQM
;
A
#
# COMPACT_ATOMS: atom_id res chain seq x y z
N THR A 1 6.36 -11.29 -6.50
CA THR A 1 7.30 -11.94 -5.56
C THR A 1 7.90 -10.95 -4.57
N HIS A 2 8.54 -9.83 -5.03
CA HIS A 2 9.19 -8.87 -4.12
C HIS A 2 8.19 -8.28 -3.10
N ILE A 3 7.06 -7.75 -3.56
CA ILE A 3 5.97 -7.21 -2.72
C ILE A 3 5.47 -8.28 -1.72
N SER A 4 5.18 -9.49 -2.21
CA SER A 4 4.73 -10.58 -1.36
C SER A 4 5.75 -10.95 -0.30
N GLY A 5 7.05 -10.85 -0.63
CA GLY A 5 8.14 -11.07 0.31
C GLY A 5 8.18 -10.03 1.43
N ILE A 6 7.93 -8.73 1.13
CA ILE A 6 7.84 -7.69 2.15
C ILE A 6 6.67 -7.96 3.11
N ILE A 7 5.52 -8.43 2.58
CA ILE A 7 4.37 -8.73 3.42
C ILE A 7 4.60 -9.98 4.27
N GLY A 8 4.95 -11.11 3.64
CA GLY A 8 4.80 -12.41 4.28
C GLY A 8 5.93 -13.41 4.03
N ALA A 9 7.16 -12.99 3.66
CA ALA A 9 8.28 -13.93 3.60
C ALA A 9 8.48 -14.58 4.97
N GLY A 10 8.51 -15.91 4.99
CA GLY A 10 8.71 -16.71 6.20
C GLY A 10 9.80 -17.77 5.99
N GLY A 11 10.13 -18.50 7.08
CA GLY A 11 11.07 -19.59 7.05
C GLY A 11 12.50 -19.20 7.41
N LYS A 12 13.48 -20.04 7.00
CA LYS A 12 14.90 -19.90 7.36
C LYS A 12 15.68 -18.95 6.44
N GLY A 13 15.02 -18.17 5.60
CA GLY A 13 15.65 -17.25 4.65
C GLY A 13 16.24 -16.01 5.33
N ALA A 14 17.07 -15.27 4.60
CA ALA A 14 17.68 -14.03 5.08
C ALA A 14 16.70 -12.83 5.18
N VAL A 15 15.50 -12.95 4.60
CA VAL A 15 14.48 -11.91 4.60
C VAL A 15 13.21 -12.44 5.27
N HIS A 16 12.71 -11.65 6.21
CA HIS A 16 11.44 -11.89 6.88
C HIS A 16 10.45 -10.80 6.46
N GLY A 17 9.23 -11.21 6.13
CA GLY A 17 8.12 -10.27 5.90
C GLY A 17 7.58 -9.72 7.21
N VAL A 18 6.80 -8.65 7.11
CA VAL A 18 6.16 -8.01 8.28
C VAL A 18 5.16 -8.93 8.96
N ALA A 19 4.44 -9.75 8.20
CA ALA A 19 3.45 -10.70 8.67
C ALA A 19 3.70 -12.12 8.09
N PRO A 20 4.75 -12.83 8.53
CA PRO A 20 5.19 -14.08 7.90
C PRO A 20 4.18 -15.24 8.01
N GLY A 21 3.20 -15.13 8.93
CA GLY A 21 2.12 -16.10 9.09
C GLY A 21 0.87 -15.80 8.27
N CYS A 22 0.83 -14.73 7.48
CA CYS A 22 -0.36 -14.38 6.72
C CYS A 22 -0.49 -15.23 5.44
N TYR A 23 -1.75 -15.48 5.04
CA TYR A 23 -2.05 -16.07 3.73
C TYR A 23 -2.01 -14.99 2.66
N LEU A 24 -1.33 -15.29 1.55
CA LEU A 24 -1.18 -14.41 0.40
C LEU A 24 -1.86 -15.01 -0.82
N GLN A 25 -2.75 -14.23 -1.45
CA GLN A 25 -3.34 -14.57 -2.74
C GLN A 25 -2.90 -13.55 -3.78
N GLY A 26 -2.30 -14.04 -4.85
CA GLY A 26 -1.77 -13.19 -5.93
C GLY A 26 -2.76 -13.07 -7.08
N TYR A 27 -3.08 -11.84 -7.48
CA TYR A 27 -3.83 -11.51 -8.68
C TYR A 27 -2.90 -10.90 -9.71
N LYS A 28 -2.70 -11.60 -10.84
CA LYS A 28 -1.80 -11.14 -11.89
C LYS A 28 -2.51 -10.15 -12.81
N VAL A 29 -2.29 -8.87 -12.59
CA VAL A 29 -2.86 -7.76 -13.37
C VAL A 29 -1.83 -7.06 -14.27
N LEU A 30 -0.56 -7.49 -14.21
CA LEU A 30 0.53 -6.96 -15.02
C LEU A 30 1.18 -8.07 -15.87
N ASP A 31 1.58 -7.72 -17.08
CA ASP A 31 2.37 -8.60 -17.95
C ASP A 31 3.84 -8.69 -17.51
N LYS A 32 4.65 -9.40 -18.30
CA LYS A 32 6.10 -9.57 -18.03
C LYS A 32 6.91 -8.27 -18.11
N ASN A 33 6.38 -7.24 -18.76
CA ASN A 33 7.00 -5.93 -18.92
C ASN A 33 6.55 -4.93 -17.84
N GLY A 34 5.64 -5.35 -16.95
CA GLY A 34 5.04 -4.50 -15.91
C GLY A 34 3.91 -3.60 -16.40
N ASN A 35 3.36 -3.88 -17.59
CA ASN A 35 2.20 -3.17 -18.13
C ASN A 35 0.91 -3.92 -17.75
N GLY A 36 -0.18 -3.18 -17.51
CA GLY A 36 -1.48 -3.73 -17.21
C GLY A 36 -2.61 -2.80 -17.64
N LYS A 37 -3.80 -3.35 -17.72
CA LYS A 37 -5.02 -2.58 -18.02
C LYS A 37 -5.76 -2.28 -16.72
N ILE A 38 -6.35 -1.09 -16.62
CA ILE A 38 -7.18 -0.71 -15.47
C ILE A 38 -8.32 -1.71 -15.28
N LEU A 39 -8.90 -2.19 -16.37
CA LEU A 39 -9.99 -3.16 -16.31
C LEU A 39 -9.57 -4.49 -15.66
N ASP A 40 -8.32 -4.92 -15.84
CA ASP A 40 -7.82 -6.13 -15.19
C ASP A 40 -7.70 -5.93 -13.65
N ILE A 41 -7.35 -4.72 -13.21
CA ILE A 41 -7.34 -4.39 -11.78
C ILE A 41 -8.77 -4.37 -11.23
N CYS A 42 -9.71 -3.73 -11.94
CA CYS A 42 -11.12 -3.72 -11.54
C CYS A 42 -11.68 -5.14 -11.44
N GLN A 43 -11.39 -5.99 -12.44
CA GLN A 43 -11.83 -7.38 -12.45
C GLN A 43 -11.24 -8.16 -11.26
N ALA A 44 -9.95 -7.98 -10.96
CA ALA A 44 -9.32 -8.62 -9.81
C ALA A 44 -9.98 -8.21 -8.48
N VAL A 45 -10.34 -6.93 -8.32
CA VAL A 45 -11.05 -6.44 -7.13
C VAL A 45 -12.47 -7.04 -7.05
N GLU A 46 -13.18 -7.11 -8.18
CA GLU A 46 -14.50 -7.77 -8.25
C GLU A 46 -14.43 -9.26 -7.89
N ASP A 47 -13.41 -9.96 -8.38
CA ASP A 47 -13.19 -11.38 -8.07
C ASP A 47 -12.87 -11.61 -6.59
N ILE A 48 -12.12 -10.69 -5.95
CA ILE A 48 -11.88 -10.70 -4.50
C ILE A 48 -13.21 -10.53 -3.72
N MET A 49 -14.04 -9.59 -4.13
CA MET A 49 -15.34 -9.36 -3.48
C MET A 49 -16.24 -10.60 -3.62
N LYS A 50 -16.30 -11.22 -4.81
CA LYS A 50 -17.03 -12.47 -5.06
C LYS A 50 -16.46 -13.64 -4.26
N TYR A 51 -15.13 -13.74 -4.16
CA TYR A 51 -14.48 -14.74 -3.32
C TYR A 51 -14.97 -14.61 -1.88
N ASN A 52 -14.97 -13.39 -1.35
CA ASN A 52 -15.42 -13.13 0.01
C ASN A 52 -16.91 -13.45 0.26
N GLN A 53 -17.77 -13.35 -0.76
CA GLN A 53 -19.17 -13.75 -0.61
C GLN A 53 -19.33 -15.28 -0.43
N ASN A 54 -18.47 -16.07 -1.08
CA ASN A 54 -18.63 -17.52 -1.21
C ASN A 54 -17.71 -18.33 -0.26
N HIS A 55 -16.79 -17.72 0.48
CA HIS A 55 -15.84 -18.42 1.33
C HIS A 55 -15.92 -17.92 2.77
N ALA A 56 -15.76 -18.82 3.73
CA ALA A 56 -15.71 -18.47 5.16
C ALA A 56 -14.43 -17.67 5.49
N GLN A 57 -13.29 -18.09 4.93
CA GLN A 57 -12.02 -17.36 5.08
C GLN A 57 -12.02 -16.16 4.11
N LYS A 58 -12.06 -14.96 4.67
CA LYS A 58 -12.16 -13.73 3.92
C LYS A 58 -10.79 -13.11 3.61
N ILE A 59 -10.65 -12.54 2.42
CA ILE A 59 -9.56 -11.61 2.12
C ILE A 59 -9.88 -10.29 2.81
N ARG A 60 -9.02 -9.87 3.74
CA ARG A 60 -9.24 -8.68 4.58
C ARG A 60 -8.44 -7.46 4.13
N VAL A 61 -7.36 -7.67 3.37
CA VAL A 61 -6.45 -6.61 2.93
C VAL A 61 -6.16 -6.76 1.44
N ILE A 62 -6.27 -5.68 0.68
CA ILE A 62 -5.82 -5.58 -0.72
C ILE A 62 -4.64 -4.62 -0.78
N ASN A 63 -3.51 -5.09 -1.30
CA ASN A 63 -2.32 -4.29 -1.59
C ASN A 63 -2.24 -3.98 -3.08
N ILE A 64 -2.33 -2.71 -3.46
CA ILE A 64 -2.21 -2.24 -4.84
C ILE A 64 -0.91 -1.45 -4.99
N SER A 65 0.18 -2.15 -5.31
CA SER A 65 1.51 -1.54 -5.52
C SER A 65 1.76 -1.19 -7.00
N VAL A 66 0.74 -0.71 -7.67
CA VAL A 66 0.80 -0.21 -9.05
C VAL A 66 0.19 1.17 -9.12
N GLY A 67 0.78 2.04 -9.93
CA GLY A 67 0.28 3.39 -10.18
C GLY A 67 0.18 3.65 -11.68
N MET A 68 -0.68 4.56 -12.07
CA MET A 68 -0.81 4.97 -13.46
C MET A 68 0.32 5.92 -13.82
N ARG A 69 0.98 5.68 -14.95
CA ARG A 69 2.10 6.51 -15.44
C ARG A 69 1.68 7.64 -16.36
N GLU A 70 0.51 7.54 -16.97
CA GLU A 70 0.02 8.47 -18.00
C GLU A 70 -1.38 8.97 -17.68
N ARG A 71 -1.80 10.02 -18.39
CA ARG A 71 -3.19 10.50 -18.33
C ARG A 71 -4.13 9.42 -18.85
N VAL A 72 -4.96 8.91 -17.98
CA VAL A 72 -5.96 7.90 -18.27
C VAL A 72 -7.29 8.58 -18.57
N ARG A 73 -8.12 7.94 -19.39
CA ARG A 73 -9.49 8.39 -19.66
C ARG A 73 -10.25 8.53 -18.34
N PRO A 74 -10.94 9.66 -18.10
CA PRO A 74 -11.64 9.92 -16.83
C PRO A 74 -12.61 8.79 -16.43
N GLU A 75 -13.27 8.16 -17.40
CA GLU A 75 -14.23 7.09 -17.14
C GLU A 75 -13.55 5.84 -16.55
N LEU A 76 -12.36 5.49 -17.07
CA LEU A 76 -11.58 4.35 -16.56
C LEU A 76 -11.03 4.64 -15.17
N GLN A 77 -10.59 5.88 -14.94
CA GLN A 77 -10.15 6.30 -13.62
C GLN A 77 -11.28 6.23 -12.60
N GLN A 78 -12.45 6.76 -12.93
CA GLN A 78 -13.62 6.69 -12.06
C GLN A 78 -14.05 5.23 -11.79
N ARG A 79 -13.99 4.35 -12.82
CA ARG A 79 -14.29 2.93 -12.63
C ARG A 79 -13.35 2.29 -11.62
N LEU A 80 -12.04 2.56 -11.71
CA LEU A 80 -11.05 2.07 -10.76
C LEU A 80 -11.33 2.57 -9.34
N LEU A 81 -11.60 3.87 -9.18
CA LEU A 81 -11.90 4.46 -7.89
C LEU A 81 -13.15 3.82 -7.27
N ARG A 82 -14.22 3.67 -8.04
CA ARG A 82 -15.46 2.99 -7.59
C ARG A 82 -15.18 1.54 -7.15
N SER A 83 -14.38 0.80 -7.93
CA SER A 83 -14.06 -0.60 -7.63
C SER A 83 -13.35 -0.73 -6.27
N VAL A 84 -12.32 0.08 -6.01
CA VAL A 84 -11.58 0.02 -4.75
C VAL A 84 -12.41 0.53 -3.56
N GLU A 85 -13.28 1.52 -3.78
CA GLU A 85 -14.18 2.05 -2.76
C GLU A 85 -15.30 1.06 -2.41
N GLN A 86 -15.82 0.32 -3.38
CA GLN A 86 -16.77 -0.78 -3.13
C GLN A 86 -16.15 -1.89 -2.30
N ALA A 87 -14.89 -2.28 -2.58
CA ALA A 87 -14.18 -3.25 -1.76
C ALA A 87 -14.02 -2.75 -0.31
N TRP A 88 -13.72 -1.47 -0.14
CA TRP A 88 -13.66 -0.82 1.18
C TRP A 88 -14.99 -0.90 1.92
N ASP A 89 -16.08 -0.57 1.24
CA ASP A 89 -17.44 -0.61 1.80
C ASP A 89 -17.88 -2.05 2.18
N GLN A 90 -17.31 -3.06 1.53
CA GLN A 90 -17.52 -4.48 1.87
C GLN A 90 -16.59 -5.01 2.98
N GLY A 91 -15.89 -4.14 3.69
CA GLY A 91 -15.07 -4.53 4.84
C GLY A 91 -13.64 -4.97 4.50
N ILE A 92 -13.15 -4.67 3.30
CA ILE A 92 -11.79 -4.98 2.86
C ILE A 92 -10.94 -3.71 2.98
N VAL A 93 -9.86 -3.77 3.73
CA VAL A 93 -8.89 -2.66 3.81
C VAL A 93 -8.10 -2.62 2.51
N VAL A 94 -8.20 -1.51 1.77
CA VAL A 94 -7.49 -1.32 0.51
C VAL A 94 -6.37 -0.32 0.70
N LEU A 95 -5.15 -0.72 0.30
CA LEU A 95 -3.97 0.14 0.31
C LEU A 95 -3.45 0.35 -1.11
N ALA A 96 -3.04 1.55 -1.42
CA ALA A 96 -2.45 1.91 -2.71
C ALA A 96 -1.15 2.70 -2.57
N ALA A 97 -0.27 2.55 -3.57
CA ALA A 97 0.93 3.36 -3.68
C ALA A 97 0.60 4.80 -4.08
N ALA A 98 1.30 5.77 -3.49
CA ALA A 98 1.16 7.17 -3.87
C ALA A 98 1.64 7.45 -5.31
N GLY A 99 2.50 6.58 -5.86
CA GLY A 99 3.16 6.79 -7.14
C GLY A 99 4.56 7.39 -6.97
N ASN A 100 5.32 7.39 -8.06
CA ASN A 100 6.72 7.80 -8.06
C ASN A 100 6.96 9.04 -8.96
N ASN A 101 5.97 9.93 -9.01
CA ASN A 101 6.01 11.16 -9.84
C ASN A 101 6.33 12.42 -9.03
N GLY A 102 6.71 12.25 -7.73
CA GLY A 102 7.14 13.36 -6.88
C GLY A 102 8.49 13.97 -7.30
N PRO A 103 8.97 14.98 -6.58
CA PRO A 103 8.46 15.52 -5.32
C PRO A 103 7.40 16.64 -5.45
N GLY A 104 6.98 17.00 -6.65
CA GLY A 104 6.00 18.07 -6.86
C GLY A 104 4.63 17.78 -6.24
N GLU A 105 3.84 18.82 -6.05
CA GLU A 105 2.45 18.71 -5.62
C GLU A 105 1.56 18.07 -6.70
N ASN A 106 0.40 17.53 -6.29
CA ASN A 106 -0.58 16.88 -7.19
C ASN A 106 -0.02 15.70 -7.99
N THR A 107 0.97 14.99 -7.44
CA THR A 107 1.65 13.87 -8.10
C THR A 107 1.22 12.50 -7.61
N VAL A 108 0.23 12.44 -6.72
CA VAL A 108 -0.39 11.17 -6.29
C VAL A 108 -1.15 10.55 -7.44
N THR A 109 -0.90 9.25 -7.71
CA THR A 109 -1.52 8.52 -8.82
C THR A 109 -2.73 7.70 -8.38
N SER A 110 -3.67 7.47 -9.29
CA SER A 110 -4.80 6.56 -9.01
C SER A 110 -4.33 5.10 -8.87
N PRO A 111 -4.95 4.31 -7.97
CA PRO A 111 -6.13 4.66 -7.17
C PRO A 111 -5.85 5.43 -5.87
N GLY A 112 -4.58 5.80 -5.58
CA GLY A 112 -4.18 6.49 -4.35
C GLY A 112 -4.89 7.83 -4.09
N VAL A 113 -5.49 8.45 -5.10
CA VAL A 113 -6.28 9.70 -4.94
C VAL A 113 -7.64 9.49 -4.29
N SER A 114 -8.11 8.23 -4.13
CA SER A 114 -9.40 7.95 -3.50
C SER A 114 -9.42 8.43 -2.03
N LYS A 115 -10.52 9.08 -1.64
CA LYS A 115 -10.72 9.58 -0.28
C LYS A 115 -10.86 8.45 0.76
N LYS A 116 -11.37 7.30 0.36
CA LYS A 116 -11.67 6.18 1.26
C LYS A 116 -10.45 5.35 1.61
N ILE A 117 -9.73 4.87 0.61
CA ILE A 117 -8.63 3.91 0.81
C ILE A 117 -7.39 4.55 1.47
N ILE A 118 -6.47 3.73 1.91
CA ILE A 118 -5.21 4.17 2.50
C ILE A 118 -4.16 4.30 1.39
N THR A 119 -3.51 5.45 1.31
CA THR A 119 -2.43 5.70 0.36
C THR A 119 -1.11 5.82 1.10
N VAL A 120 -0.12 5.07 0.63
CA VAL A 120 1.19 5.00 1.27
C VAL A 120 2.24 5.59 0.33
N GLY A 121 2.98 6.57 0.86
CA GLY A 121 4.15 7.16 0.24
C GLY A 121 5.45 6.56 0.77
N SER A 122 6.55 6.91 0.12
CA SER A 122 7.89 6.57 0.58
C SER A 122 8.51 7.75 1.31
N LEU A 123 9.18 7.48 2.44
CA LEU A 123 10.02 8.45 3.09
C LEU A 123 11.11 8.94 2.13
N ASP A 124 11.41 10.24 2.18
CA ASP A 124 12.58 10.79 1.54
C ASP A 124 13.80 10.33 2.33
N THR A 125 14.61 9.48 1.70
CA THR A 125 15.82 8.94 2.30
C THR A 125 16.98 9.10 1.32
N ILE A 126 18.20 9.06 1.82
CA ILE A 126 19.37 9.03 0.95
C ILE A 126 19.45 7.64 0.32
N ASN A 127 19.51 7.61 -1.01
CA ASN A 127 19.80 6.37 -1.74
C ASN A 127 21.26 5.98 -1.49
N GLU A 128 21.52 4.89 -0.80
CA GLU A 128 22.86 4.47 -0.38
C GLU A 128 23.81 4.25 -1.57
N ARG A 129 23.28 3.81 -2.72
CA ARG A 129 24.09 3.55 -3.92
C ARG A 129 24.45 4.83 -4.69
N LYS A 130 23.48 5.75 -4.80
CA LYS A 130 23.65 6.99 -5.56
C LYS A 130 24.16 8.14 -4.70
N ARG A 131 24.05 8.02 -3.36
CA ARG A 131 24.31 9.08 -2.39
C ARG A 131 23.51 10.37 -2.65
N GLU A 132 22.31 10.18 -3.21
CA GLU A 132 21.37 11.26 -3.57
C GLU A 132 20.07 11.09 -2.81
N PRO A 133 19.34 12.17 -2.50
CA PRO A 133 18.01 12.10 -1.94
C PRO A 133 17.04 11.35 -2.86
N SER A 134 16.22 10.47 -2.28
CA SER A 134 15.19 9.73 -3.02
C SER A 134 13.87 10.50 -2.97
N LEU A 135 13.73 11.52 -3.81
CA LEU A 135 12.60 12.45 -3.83
C LEU A 135 11.55 12.06 -4.87
N TYR A 136 11.15 10.81 -4.93
CA TYR A 136 10.21 10.33 -5.96
C TYR A 136 8.77 10.14 -5.46
N SER A 137 8.55 10.10 -4.15
CA SER A 137 7.21 9.83 -3.62
C SER A 137 6.19 10.86 -4.07
N GLY A 138 5.04 10.37 -4.58
CA GLY A 138 3.92 11.23 -4.93
C GLY A 138 3.41 12.00 -3.72
N ARG A 139 3.08 13.28 -3.92
CA ARG A 139 2.62 14.22 -2.89
C ARG A 139 1.30 14.86 -3.29
N GLY A 140 0.45 15.08 -2.29
CA GLY A 140 -0.76 15.88 -2.41
C GLY A 140 -0.49 17.39 -2.41
N PRO A 141 -1.55 18.20 -2.31
CA PRO A 141 -2.94 17.75 -2.19
C PRO A 141 -3.45 17.05 -3.46
N THR A 142 -4.54 16.30 -3.37
CA THR A 142 -5.23 15.81 -4.57
C THR A 142 -6.15 16.89 -5.12
N GLU A 143 -6.64 16.75 -6.36
CA GLU A 143 -7.61 17.66 -6.97
C GLU A 143 -8.85 17.89 -6.09
N SER A 144 -9.19 16.91 -5.25
CA SER A 144 -10.30 17.00 -4.28
C SER A 144 -9.86 17.55 -2.92
N CYS A 145 -8.71 18.18 -2.82
CA CYS A 145 -8.15 18.78 -1.60
C CYS A 145 -8.04 17.81 -0.40
N VAL A 146 -7.82 16.52 -0.68
CA VAL A 146 -7.63 15.51 0.36
C VAL A 146 -6.14 15.32 0.63
N VAL A 147 -5.78 15.20 1.91
CA VAL A 147 -4.41 14.88 2.34
C VAL A 147 -4.04 13.48 1.84
N LYS A 148 -3.02 13.41 1.00
CA LYS A 148 -2.44 12.19 0.44
C LYS A 148 -0.94 12.38 0.20
N PRO A 149 -0.12 11.33 0.41
CA PRO A 149 -0.46 10.06 1.04
C PRO A 149 -0.84 10.24 2.51
N GLU A 150 -1.58 9.31 3.10
CA GLU A 150 -1.85 9.32 4.55
C GLU A 150 -0.59 8.98 5.34
N ILE A 151 0.11 7.93 4.95
CA ILE A 151 1.22 7.32 5.69
C ILE A 151 2.48 7.31 4.82
N LEU A 152 3.61 7.57 5.44
CA LEU A 152 4.94 7.38 4.85
C LEU A 152 5.64 6.20 5.52
N MET A 153 6.25 5.34 4.70
CA MET A 153 7.05 4.21 5.18
C MET A 153 8.34 4.08 4.35
N PRO A 154 9.35 3.37 4.85
CA PRO A 154 10.54 3.07 4.06
C PRO A 154 10.19 2.39 2.74
N GLY A 155 10.64 2.95 1.63
CA GLY A 155 10.41 2.43 0.28
C GLY A 155 11.65 2.47 -0.60
N THR A 156 12.79 2.94 -0.09
CA THR A 156 14.04 3.06 -0.84
C THR A 156 14.99 1.94 -0.45
N ASP A 157 15.60 1.31 -1.44
CA ASP A 157 16.60 0.24 -1.30
C ASP A 157 16.12 -0.98 -0.51
N ILE A 158 14.85 -1.29 -0.57
CA ILE A 158 14.24 -2.40 0.15
C ILE A 158 14.68 -3.75 -0.48
N ILE A 159 15.27 -4.61 0.36
CA ILE A 159 15.66 -5.96 -0.02
C ILE A 159 14.51 -6.93 0.26
N SER A 160 14.14 -7.72 -0.74
CA SER A 160 13.11 -8.76 -0.60
C SER A 160 13.28 -9.87 -1.63
N CYS A 161 12.38 -10.84 -1.61
CA CYS A 161 12.44 -12.04 -2.45
C CYS A 161 12.54 -11.72 -3.95
N GLY A 162 13.48 -12.36 -4.62
CA GLY A 162 13.60 -12.39 -6.06
C GLY A 162 12.63 -13.39 -6.71
N THR A 163 12.66 -13.48 -8.03
CA THR A 163 11.80 -14.41 -8.79
C THR A 163 12.37 -15.83 -8.85
N ARG A 164 13.67 -15.99 -8.63
CA ARG A 164 14.32 -17.31 -8.54
C ARG A 164 14.39 -17.74 -7.07
N PRO A 165 14.16 -19.02 -6.75
CA PRO A 165 14.30 -19.53 -5.39
C PRO A 165 15.65 -19.15 -4.76
N GLY A 166 15.64 -18.73 -3.50
CA GLY A 166 16.84 -18.37 -2.75
C GLY A 166 17.50 -17.05 -3.16
N THR A 167 16.91 -16.28 -4.10
CA THR A 167 17.46 -14.98 -4.51
C THR A 167 16.75 -13.83 -3.84
N TYR A 168 17.50 -12.76 -3.57
CA TYR A 168 17.00 -11.51 -3.03
C TYR A 168 17.40 -10.36 -3.95
N ILE A 169 16.53 -9.40 -4.12
CA ILE A 169 16.75 -8.23 -4.96
C ILE A 169 16.38 -6.97 -4.20
N ARG A 170 17.06 -5.89 -4.53
CA ARG A 170 16.83 -4.54 -3.96
C ARG A 170 15.98 -3.74 -4.93
N LYS A 171 14.92 -3.10 -4.42
CA LYS A 171 14.06 -2.20 -5.20
C LYS A 171 13.71 -0.95 -4.41
N SER A 172 13.42 0.14 -5.15
CA SER A 172 12.94 1.40 -4.59
C SER A 172 11.63 1.81 -5.25
N GLY A 173 10.76 2.46 -4.49
CA GLY A 173 9.46 2.96 -4.94
C GLY A 173 8.41 2.90 -3.84
N THR A 174 7.37 3.72 -3.96
CA THR A 174 6.19 3.67 -3.08
C THR A 174 5.54 2.27 -3.07
N SER A 175 5.73 1.52 -4.16
CA SER A 175 5.33 0.10 -4.25
C SER A 175 6.00 -0.81 -3.21
N MET A 176 7.13 -0.40 -2.60
CA MET A 176 7.83 -1.13 -1.54
C MET A 176 7.37 -0.67 -0.16
N ALA A 177 6.89 0.56 -0.03
CA ALA A 177 6.34 1.10 1.21
C ALA A 177 4.95 0.53 1.55
N VAL A 178 4.07 0.41 0.53
CA VAL A 178 2.70 -0.11 0.72
C VAL A 178 2.65 -1.48 1.38
N PRO A 179 3.43 -2.50 0.95
CA PRO A 179 3.38 -3.84 1.54
C PRO A 179 3.83 -3.87 3.01
N VAL A 180 4.65 -2.93 3.46
CA VAL A 180 4.99 -2.81 4.89
C VAL A 180 3.72 -2.51 5.70
N VAL A 181 2.95 -1.49 5.31
CA VAL A 181 1.68 -1.15 5.98
C VAL A 181 0.67 -2.27 5.83
N SER A 182 0.62 -2.95 4.66
CA SER A 182 -0.28 -4.09 4.45
C SER A 182 0.00 -5.23 5.44
N GLY A 183 1.28 -5.54 5.68
CA GLY A 183 1.68 -6.52 6.68
C GLY A 183 1.34 -6.09 8.10
N MET A 184 1.56 -4.82 8.45
CA MET A 184 1.19 -4.27 9.76
C MET A 184 -0.32 -4.36 10.00
N ILE A 185 -1.13 -4.05 8.99
CA ILE A 185 -2.61 -4.18 9.07
C ILE A 185 -3.02 -5.65 9.16
N ALA A 186 -2.34 -6.58 8.48
CA ALA A 186 -2.62 -8.00 8.63
C ALA A 186 -2.41 -8.46 10.08
N LEU A 187 -1.35 -8.00 10.75
CA LEU A 187 -1.11 -8.27 12.18
C LEU A 187 -2.16 -7.60 13.07
N LEU A 188 -2.56 -6.36 12.76
CA LEU A 188 -3.63 -5.65 13.47
C LEU A 188 -4.95 -6.42 13.40
N LEU A 189 -5.32 -6.87 12.20
CA LEU A 189 -6.55 -7.64 11.98
C LEU A 189 -6.46 -9.08 12.53
N CYS A 190 -5.26 -9.64 12.67
CA CYS A 190 -5.07 -10.89 13.41
C CYS A 190 -5.38 -10.71 14.89
N LYS A 191 -4.94 -9.60 15.47
CA LYS A 191 -5.20 -9.27 16.89
C LYS A 191 -6.65 -8.81 17.13
N TYR A 192 -7.23 -8.06 16.19
CA TYR A 192 -8.58 -7.50 16.28
C TYR A 192 -9.39 -7.86 15.02
N PRO A 193 -9.88 -9.10 14.88
CA PRO A 193 -10.50 -9.60 13.65
C PRO A 193 -11.77 -8.87 13.22
N ALA A 194 -12.49 -8.28 14.16
CA ALA A 194 -13.75 -7.57 13.91
C ALA A 194 -13.54 -6.14 13.37
N MET A 195 -12.32 -5.60 13.42
CA MET A 195 -12.07 -4.23 12.97
C MET A 195 -12.50 -4.01 11.52
N MET A 196 -13.26 -2.96 11.29
CA MET A 196 -13.69 -2.50 9.97
C MET A 196 -12.67 -1.53 9.35
N PRO A 197 -12.66 -1.34 8.02
CA PRO A 197 -11.67 -0.51 7.35
C PRO A 197 -11.55 0.92 7.90
N ASN A 198 -12.66 1.56 8.28
CA ASN A 198 -12.64 2.89 8.88
C ASN A 198 -11.96 2.91 10.25
N GLU A 199 -12.15 1.87 11.04
CA GLU A 199 -11.50 1.73 12.36
C GLU A 199 -9.99 1.51 12.19
N VAL A 200 -9.60 0.67 11.20
CA VAL A 200 -8.19 0.49 10.84
C VAL A 200 -7.56 1.82 10.40
N LYS A 201 -8.27 2.59 9.55
CA LYS A 201 -7.79 3.89 9.08
C LYS A 201 -7.65 4.89 10.22
N LEU A 202 -8.60 4.93 11.14
CA LEU A 202 -8.54 5.77 12.33
C LEU A 202 -7.41 5.34 13.27
N GLN A 203 -7.17 4.03 13.43
CA GLN A 203 -6.07 3.52 14.24
C GLN A 203 -4.70 3.87 13.64
N LEU A 204 -4.55 3.82 12.32
CA LEU A 204 -3.35 4.32 11.63
C LEU A 204 -3.13 5.80 11.92
N TYR A 205 -4.16 6.63 11.80
CA TYR A 205 -4.08 8.06 12.10
C TYR A 205 -3.63 8.32 13.55
N ARG A 206 -4.21 7.64 14.53
CA ARG A 206 -3.87 7.77 15.96
C ARG A 206 -2.45 7.30 16.29
N SER A 207 -1.94 6.33 15.52
CA SER A 207 -0.61 5.75 15.70
C SER A 207 0.48 6.49 14.92
N ALA A 208 0.08 7.39 14.01
CA ALA A 208 1.02 8.10 13.16
C ALA A 208 1.83 9.14 13.95
N ASP A 209 3.10 9.28 13.54
CA ASP A 209 4.04 10.24 14.09
C ASP A 209 4.63 11.07 12.94
N HIS A 210 4.42 12.38 13.00
CA HIS A 210 4.91 13.33 12.00
C HIS A 210 6.31 13.87 12.31
N SER A 211 6.89 13.47 13.43
CA SER A 211 8.22 13.94 13.86
C SER A 211 9.30 13.61 12.83
N GLY A 212 10.10 14.59 12.46
CA GLY A 212 11.21 14.42 11.52
C GLY A 212 10.80 14.25 10.04
N ILE A 213 9.54 14.46 9.71
CA ILE A 213 9.07 14.47 8.32
C ILE A 213 9.14 15.89 7.76
N ASP A 214 9.62 16.00 6.52
CA ASP A 214 9.67 17.26 5.79
C ASP A 214 8.26 17.86 5.64
N GLU A 215 8.11 19.16 5.91
CA GLU A 215 6.82 19.86 5.88
C GLU A 215 6.13 19.86 4.51
N SER A 216 6.89 19.59 3.44
CA SER A 216 6.33 19.44 2.09
C SER A 216 5.43 18.20 1.95
N PHE A 217 5.56 17.22 2.87
CA PHE A 217 4.62 16.12 2.97
C PHE A 217 3.41 16.52 3.83
N LYS A 218 2.30 16.76 3.20
CA LYS A 218 1.00 16.88 3.87
C LYS A 218 0.46 15.47 4.13
N CYS A 219 0.89 14.81 5.20
CA CYS A 219 0.54 13.43 5.56
C CYS A 219 0.30 13.29 7.07
N TRP A 220 -0.11 12.12 7.53
CA TRP A 220 -0.25 11.86 8.96
C TRP A 220 1.07 11.52 9.64
N GLY A 221 2.01 10.96 8.88
CA GLY A 221 3.32 10.61 9.41
C GLY A 221 3.74 9.19 9.09
N THR A 222 4.71 8.67 9.86
CA THR A 222 5.11 7.26 9.89
C THR A 222 4.34 6.51 10.95
N VAL A 223 4.27 5.18 10.84
CA VAL A 223 3.60 4.33 11.84
C VAL A 223 4.57 3.32 12.39
N ASP A 224 4.66 3.26 13.71
CA ASP A 224 5.33 2.19 14.44
C ASP A 224 4.36 1.03 14.71
N LEU A 225 4.84 -0.22 14.56
CA LEU A 225 4.00 -1.41 14.73
C LEU A 225 3.49 -1.57 16.17
N GLN A 226 4.30 -1.27 17.18
CA GLN A 226 3.89 -1.42 18.57
C GLN A 226 2.78 -0.43 18.92
N ARG A 227 2.91 0.83 18.48
CA ARG A 227 1.86 1.84 18.63
C ARG A 227 0.59 1.46 17.88
N LEU A 228 0.70 0.91 16.67
CA LEU A 228 -0.45 0.46 15.88
C LEU A 228 -1.20 -0.67 16.59
N LEU A 229 -0.49 -1.62 17.19
CA LEU A 229 -1.09 -2.76 17.88
C LEU A 229 -1.60 -2.43 19.28
N SER A 230 -1.23 -1.28 19.86
CA SER A 230 -1.78 -0.77 21.12
C SER A 230 -3.07 0.01 20.86
N VAL A 231 -4.15 -0.69 20.49
CA VAL A 231 -5.47 -0.07 20.29
C VAL A 231 -5.98 0.44 21.64
N TYR A 232 -6.26 1.73 21.71
CA TYR A 232 -6.98 2.27 22.86
C TYR A 232 -8.41 1.72 22.85
N GLN A 233 -8.75 0.94 23.88
CA GLN A 233 -10.14 0.59 24.13
C GLN A 233 -10.90 1.89 24.39
N MET A 234 -11.96 2.13 23.60
CA MET A 234 -12.94 3.15 23.90
C MET A 234 -13.85 2.67 25.03
#